data_d53b02a415673218ac6dadc351746580
#
_entry.id   d53b02a415673218ac6dadc351746580
#
_cell.length_a   1.000
_cell.length_b   1.000
_cell.length_c   1.000
_cell.angle_alpha   90.00
_cell.angle_beta   90.00
_cell.angle_gamma   90.00
#
_symmetry.space_group_name_H-M   'P 1'
#
loop_
_entity.id
_entity.type
_entity.pdbx_description
1 polymer ?
#
loop_
_entity_poly.entity_id
_entity_poly.type
_entity_poly.pdbx_seq_one_letter_code
_entity_poly.pdbx_strand_id
1 'polypeptide(L)'
;MADRFPLIANPSTNQIQEMPSGDQLDLTGNNIANAGIITATSFHGNGANITGITQLGTLSSLNVSGNASIGGVLTYEDVTNIDSVGIITARSGVNLSGLLKEKIKINATTINGNDTIDLEDGMVHYYTTLSSTSFVPKLRFNSTTTLDSKMSVGETITVTIIHATAGNYPTDFQIDGVSIAENWVGGSAPTGGGSS
;
A
#
# COMPACT_ATOMS: atom_id res chain seq x y z
N MET A 1 -52.58 3.83 -0.39
CA MET A 1 -52.86 4.60 -1.63
C MET A 1 -53.00 3.53 -2.70
N ALA A 2 -54.03 3.60 -3.55
CA ALA A 2 -54.17 2.58 -4.60
C ALA A 2 -53.18 2.87 -5.73
N ASP A 3 -52.53 1.81 -6.21
CA ASP A 3 -51.63 1.90 -7.36
C ASP A 3 -52.43 2.34 -8.59
N ARG A 4 -51.88 3.23 -9.39
CA ARG A 4 -52.47 3.69 -10.63
C ARG A 4 -51.47 3.49 -11.75
N PHE A 5 -51.94 2.85 -12.82
CA PHE A 5 -51.14 2.62 -14.00
C PHE A 5 -51.06 3.88 -14.88
N PRO A 6 -49.97 4.09 -15.61
CA PRO A 6 -49.87 5.17 -16.58
C PRO A 6 -50.99 5.04 -17.64
N LEU A 7 -51.56 6.18 -18.03
CA LEU A 7 -52.54 6.21 -19.14
C LEU A 7 -51.81 6.37 -20.47
N ILE A 8 -52.15 5.56 -21.42
CA ILE A 8 -51.64 5.60 -22.79
C ILE A 8 -52.79 5.86 -23.78
N ALA A 9 -52.49 6.55 -24.87
CA ALA A 9 -53.41 6.65 -25.99
C ALA A 9 -53.26 5.45 -26.88
N ASN A 10 -54.31 4.66 -27.01
CA ASN A 10 -54.32 3.52 -27.93
C ASN A 10 -54.79 3.98 -29.32
N PRO A 11 -53.93 4.07 -30.33
CA PRO A 11 -54.31 4.58 -31.65
C PRO A 11 -55.22 3.62 -32.42
N SER A 12 -55.24 2.34 -32.07
CA SER A 12 -56.07 1.34 -32.74
C SER A 12 -57.56 1.43 -32.30
N THR A 13 -57.80 1.85 -31.08
CA THR A 13 -59.17 1.99 -30.54
C THR A 13 -59.60 3.45 -30.36
N ASN A 14 -58.66 4.39 -30.54
CA ASN A 14 -58.85 5.84 -30.30
C ASN A 14 -59.32 6.15 -28.89
N GLN A 15 -58.80 5.41 -27.91
CA GLN A 15 -59.14 5.47 -26.50
C GLN A 15 -57.90 5.75 -25.64
N ILE A 16 -58.07 6.40 -24.50
CA ILE A 16 -57.08 6.49 -23.44
C ILE A 16 -57.33 5.29 -22.52
N GLN A 17 -56.32 4.48 -22.32
CA GLN A 17 -56.43 3.26 -21.48
C GLN A 17 -55.22 3.17 -20.54
N GLU A 18 -55.35 2.38 -19.49
CA GLU A 18 -54.21 2.05 -18.64
C GLU A 18 -53.25 1.16 -19.43
N MET A 19 -51.95 1.32 -19.17
CA MET A 19 -50.90 0.49 -19.78
C MET A 19 -51.08 -0.96 -19.32
N PRO A 20 -51.21 -1.92 -20.24
CA PRO A 20 -51.39 -3.35 -19.90
C PRO A 20 -50.21 -3.88 -19.08
N SER A 21 -50.48 -4.89 -18.26
CA SER A 21 -49.44 -5.60 -17.55
C SER A 21 -48.48 -6.32 -18.53
N GLY A 22 -47.19 -6.10 -18.36
CA GLY A 22 -46.14 -6.64 -19.23
C GLY A 22 -45.68 -5.70 -20.34
N ASP A 23 -46.38 -4.60 -20.57
CA ASP A 23 -45.95 -3.54 -21.48
C ASP A 23 -44.86 -2.66 -20.84
N GLN A 24 -44.05 -2.04 -21.70
CA GLN A 24 -42.95 -1.15 -21.27
C GLN A 24 -43.29 0.31 -21.61
N LEU A 25 -42.99 1.23 -20.70
CA LEU A 25 -43.00 2.66 -20.97
C LEU A 25 -41.69 3.02 -21.66
N ASP A 26 -41.73 3.29 -22.95
CA ASP A 26 -40.60 3.78 -23.71
C ASP A 26 -40.45 5.31 -23.53
N LEU A 27 -39.37 5.71 -22.89
CA LEU A 27 -38.96 7.10 -22.69
C LEU A 27 -37.76 7.48 -23.53
N THR A 28 -37.53 6.81 -24.65
CA THR A 28 -36.41 7.13 -25.54
C THR A 28 -36.42 8.61 -25.95
N GLY A 29 -35.37 9.32 -25.66
CA GLY A 29 -35.26 10.76 -25.91
C GLY A 29 -35.98 11.65 -24.89
N ASN A 30 -36.63 11.09 -23.86
CA ASN A 30 -37.33 11.83 -22.82
C ASN A 30 -36.71 11.53 -21.44
N ASN A 31 -36.88 12.45 -20.52
CA ASN A 31 -36.40 12.34 -19.15
C ASN A 31 -37.59 12.25 -18.17
N ILE A 32 -37.34 11.57 -17.05
CA ILE A 32 -38.21 11.68 -15.87
C ILE A 32 -37.65 12.81 -15.02
N ALA A 33 -38.35 13.97 -15.02
CA ALA A 33 -37.96 15.12 -14.21
C ALA A 33 -38.83 15.18 -12.94
N ASN A 34 -38.23 15.58 -11.82
CA ASN A 34 -38.94 15.80 -10.53
C ASN A 34 -39.61 14.51 -9.99
N ALA A 35 -39.10 13.35 -10.27
CA ALA A 35 -39.57 12.14 -9.63
C ALA A 35 -39.15 12.16 -8.14
N GLY A 36 -40.11 12.07 -7.22
CA GLY A 36 -39.82 12.02 -5.79
C GLY A 36 -39.11 10.75 -5.39
N ILE A 37 -39.73 9.59 -5.57
CA ILE A 37 -39.17 8.27 -5.30
C ILE A 37 -39.40 7.38 -6.53
N ILE A 38 -38.32 6.75 -6.98
CA ILE A 38 -38.40 5.70 -8.01
C ILE A 38 -38.07 4.36 -7.34
N THR A 39 -39.06 3.48 -7.26
CA THR A 39 -38.85 2.10 -6.78
C THR A 39 -38.82 1.18 -7.98
N ALA A 40 -37.73 0.47 -8.17
CA ALA A 40 -37.55 -0.50 -9.24
C ALA A 40 -36.88 -1.76 -8.70
N THR A 41 -37.22 -2.91 -9.25
CA THR A 41 -36.55 -4.17 -8.92
C THR A 41 -35.09 -4.16 -9.36
N SER A 42 -34.77 -3.47 -10.47
CA SER A 42 -33.41 -3.27 -10.97
C SER A 42 -33.32 -2.01 -11.82
N PHE A 43 -32.13 -1.43 -11.86
CA PHE A 43 -31.75 -0.37 -12.78
C PHE A 43 -30.67 -0.93 -13.72
N HIS A 44 -30.93 -0.92 -15.02
CA HIS A 44 -29.98 -1.31 -16.04
C HIS A 44 -29.52 -0.11 -16.83
N GLY A 45 -28.23 0.04 -17.02
CA GLY A 45 -27.68 1.14 -17.79
C GLY A 45 -26.25 1.49 -17.40
N ASN A 46 -25.68 2.42 -18.12
CA ASN A 46 -24.39 3.03 -17.77
C ASN A 46 -24.61 4.02 -16.60
N GLY A 47 -24.16 3.67 -15.42
CA GLY A 47 -24.25 4.50 -14.20
C GLY A 47 -23.30 5.71 -14.18
N ALA A 48 -22.66 6.08 -15.29
CA ALA A 48 -21.63 7.13 -15.34
C ALA A 48 -22.12 8.51 -14.83
N ASN A 49 -23.42 8.79 -14.94
CA ASN A 49 -24.02 10.06 -14.53
C ASN A 49 -24.85 9.96 -13.25
N ILE A 50 -24.77 8.86 -12.52
CA ILE A 50 -25.44 8.76 -11.22
C ILE A 50 -24.62 9.51 -10.18
N THR A 51 -25.11 10.66 -9.74
CA THR A 51 -24.45 11.52 -8.75
C THR A 51 -25.30 11.63 -7.49
N GLY A 52 -24.68 12.02 -6.37
CA GLY A 52 -25.42 12.26 -5.12
C GLY A 52 -25.90 10.98 -4.42
N ILE A 53 -25.28 9.83 -4.69
CA ILE A 53 -25.56 8.61 -3.93
C ILE A 53 -24.91 8.76 -2.54
N THR A 54 -25.71 9.11 -1.55
CA THR A 54 -25.25 9.29 -0.17
C THR A 54 -25.23 8.00 0.63
N GLN A 55 -26.01 7.02 0.22
CA GLN A 55 -26.05 5.67 0.83
C GLN A 55 -26.21 4.61 -0.26
N LEU A 56 -25.28 3.68 -0.28
CA LEU A 56 -25.43 2.39 -0.93
C LEU A 56 -25.80 1.39 0.16
N GLY A 57 -26.82 0.59 -0.07
CA GLY A 57 -27.15 -0.55 0.78
C GLY A 57 -26.02 -1.60 0.74
N THR A 58 -26.28 -2.79 1.27
CA THR A 58 -25.33 -3.89 1.23
C THR A 58 -25.03 -4.29 -0.21
N LEU A 59 -23.76 -4.21 -0.60
CA LEU A 59 -23.26 -4.70 -1.88
C LEU A 59 -22.67 -6.09 -1.68
N SER A 60 -23.09 -7.06 -2.48
CA SER A 60 -22.46 -8.38 -2.48
C SER A 60 -21.07 -8.37 -3.13
N SER A 61 -20.81 -7.42 -4.02
CA SER A 61 -19.49 -7.17 -4.63
C SER A 61 -19.39 -5.74 -5.12
N LEU A 62 -18.20 -5.17 -5.03
CA LEU A 62 -17.82 -3.88 -5.61
C LEU A 62 -16.54 -4.09 -6.43
N ASN A 63 -16.63 -3.87 -7.75
CA ASN A 63 -15.48 -3.90 -8.63
C ASN A 63 -15.12 -2.46 -9.04
N VAL A 64 -13.95 -1.98 -8.62
CA VAL A 64 -13.40 -0.67 -9.01
C VAL A 64 -12.23 -0.90 -9.94
N SER A 65 -12.41 -0.67 -11.23
CA SER A 65 -11.34 -0.82 -12.23
C SER A 65 -10.37 0.35 -12.31
N GLY A 66 -10.67 1.44 -11.60
CA GLY A 66 -9.84 2.65 -11.51
C GLY A 66 -9.47 2.97 -10.08
N ASN A 67 -9.34 4.25 -9.75
CA ASN A 67 -9.03 4.71 -8.42
C ASN A 67 -10.26 4.70 -7.51
N ALA A 68 -10.10 4.22 -6.28
CA ALA A 68 -11.05 4.44 -5.18
C ALA A 68 -10.47 5.48 -4.21
N SER A 69 -11.24 6.53 -3.90
CA SER A 69 -10.87 7.53 -2.88
C SER A 69 -11.82 7.42 -1.71
N ILE A 70 -11.28 7.13 -0.52
CA ILE A 70 -12.05 6.98 0.71
C ILE A 70 -11.61 8.07 1.66
N GLY A 71 -12.48 9.09 1.84
CA GLY A 71 -12.18 10.23 2.71
C GLY A 71 -12.37 9.95 4.22
N GLY A 72 -12.86 8.78 4.57
CA GLY A 72 -13.11 8.35 5.95
C GLY A 72 -12.33 7.08 6.32
N VAL A 73 -12.89 6.31 7.25
CA VAL A 73 -12.32 5.03 7.67
C VAL A 73 -12.82 3.92 6.76
N LEU A 74 -11.89 3.11 6.24
CA LEU A 74 -12.21 1.84 5.60
C LEU A 74 -12.11 0.74 6.65
N THR A 75 -13.23 0.14 7.02
CA THR A 75 -13.28 -1.04 7.87
C THR A 75 -13.53 -2.27 7.02
N TYR A 76 -12.71 -3.30 7.20
CA TYR A 76 -12.84 -4.58 6.52
C TYR A 76 -12.55 -5.72 7.51
N GLU A 77 -13.20 -6.86 7.32
CA GLU A 77 -12.99 -8.04 8.17
C GLU A 77 -11.80 -8.86 7.69
N ASP A 78 -11.71 -9.09 6.37
CA ASP A 78 -10.62 -9.85 5.75
C ASP A 78 -10.08 -9.16 4.50
N VAL A 79 -8.76 -8.96 4.47
CA VAL A 79 -8.02 -8.57 3.26
C VAL A 79 -7.01 -9.66 2.95
N THR A 80 -7.22 -10.35 1.85
CA THR A 80 -6.32 -11.44 1.44
C THR A 80 -4.96 -10.91 1.02
N ASN A 81 -4.93 -9.78 0.30
CA ASN A 81 -3.69 -9.16 -0.16
C ASN A 81 -3.81 -7.64 -0.12
N ILE A 82 -2.74 -6.99 0.35
CA ILE A 82 -2.51 -5.55 0.19
C ILE A 82 -1.22 -5.42 -0.61
N ASP A 83 -1.31 -4.88 -1.82
CA ASP A 83 -0.14 -4.51 -2.63
C ASP A 83 -0.01 -2.99 -2.60
N SER A 84 1.08 -2.50 -2.01
CA SER A 84 1.41 -1.08 -1.93
C SER A 84 2.69 -0.81 -2.68
N VAL A 85 2.63 0.01 -3.72
CA VAL A 85 3.81 0.46 -4.48
C VAL A 85 4.53 1.62 -3.77
N GLY A 86 3.95 2.14 -2.69
CA GLY A 86 4.48 3.26 -1.92
C GLY A 86 4.69 2.94 -0.45
N ILE A 87 4.63 3.98 0.37
CA ILE A 87 4.82 3.88 1.82
C ILE A 87 3.49 3.51 2.48
N ILE A 88 3.54 2.55 3.40
CA ILE A 88 2.43 2.27 4.33
C ILE A 88 2.74 2.96 5.66
N THR A 89 1.89 3.90 6.06
CA THR A 89 2.02 4.57 7.36
C THR A 89 1.04 3.97 8.35
N ALA A 90 1.55 3.24 9.34
CA ALA A 90 0.79 2.70 10.46
C ALA A 90 1.03 3.54 11.72
N ARG A 91 0.07 4.38 12.11
CA ARG A 91 0.25 5.35 13.22
C ARG A 91 0.21 4.72 14.60
N SER A 92 -0.42 3.57 14.75
CA SER A 92 -0.57 2.87 16.04
C SER A 92 0.18 1.54 16.11
N GLY A 93 1.03 1.26 15.12
CA GLY A 93 1.83 0.04 15.07
C GLY A 93 1.31 -0.99 14.07
N VAL A 94 2.10 -2.04 13.89
CA VAL A 94 1.80 -3.18 13.04
C VAL A 94 1.96 -4.46 13.88
N ASN A 95 0.94 -5.30 13.91
CA ASN A 95 1.00 -6.64 14.52
C ASN A 95 1.13 -7.68 13.40
N LEU A 96 2.25 -8.37 13.36
CA LEU A 96 2.52 -9.43 12.41
C LEU A 96 2.45 -10.78 13.13
N SER A 97 1.39 -11.53 12.88
CA SER A 97 1.21 -12.87 13.47
C SER A 97 1.89 -13.98 12.67
N GLY A 98 2.53 -13.64 11.56
CA GLY A 98 3.18 -14.56 10.65
C GLY A 98 4.58 -14.12 10.25
N LEU A 99 5.03 -14.59 9.10
CA LEU A 99 6.35 -14.31 8.56
C LEU A 99 6.45 -12.87 8.01
N LEU A 100 7.42 -12.10 8.48
CA LEU A 100 7.92 -10.91 7.80
C LEU A 100 8.99 -11.32 6.79
N LYS A 101 8.75 -11.06 5.51
CA LYS A 101 9.70 -11.32 4.43
C LYS A 101 10.35 -10.03 3.99
N GLU A 102 11.65 -9.93 4.18
CA GLU A 102 12.47 -8.80 3.74
C GLU A 102 13.36 -9.19 2.56
N LYS A 103 13.70 -8.22 1.72
CA LYS A 103 14.68 -8.39 0.66
C LYS A 103 16.10 -8.32 1.26
N ILE A 104 16.93 -9.30 0.96
CA ILE A 104 18.35 -9.31 1.32
C ILE A 104 19.16 -8.87 0.10
N LYS A 105 20.06 -7.90 0.28
CA LYS A 105 21.10 -7.58 -0.69
C LYS A 105 22.26 -8.55 -0.52
N ILE A 106 22.46 -9.43 -1.49
CA ILE A 106 23.57 -10.36 -1.52
C ILE A 106 24.73 -9.71 -2.27
N ASN A 107 25.87 -9.55 -1.59
CA ASN A 107 27.11 -9.01 -2.15
C ASN A 107 28.10 -10.17 -2.29
N ALA A 108 28.53 -10.47 -3.50
CA ALA A 108 29.50 -11.52 -3.80
C ALA A 108 30.96 -11.11 -3.51
N THR A 109 31.16 -9.90 -2.99
CA THR A 109 32.47 -9.34 -2.60
C THR A 109 32.69 -9.46 -1.10
N THR A 110 33.94 -9.19 -0.66
CA THR A 110 34.25 -8.94 0.75
C THR A 110 33.67 -7.58 1.16
N ILE A 111 33.32 -7.40 2.43
CA ILE A 111 33.17 -6.06 2.99
C ILE A 111 34.58 -5.50 3.25
N ASN A 112 34.86 -4.33 2.72
CA ASN A 112 36.16 -3.67 2.80
C ASN A 112 36.09 -2.39 3.63
N GLY A 113 37.26 -1.79 3.94
CA GLY A 113 37.38 -0.62 4.79
C GLY A 113 36.70 0.65 4.31
N ASN A 114 36.16 0.67 3.08
CA ASN A 114 35.49 1.84 2.51
C ASN A 114 34.19 1.49 1.78
N ASP A 115 33.60 0.33 2.03
CA ASP A 115 32.37 -0.06 1.37
C ASP A 115 31.21 0.81 1.81
N THR A 116 30.51 1.33 0.82
CA THR A 116 29.26 2.06 1.04
C THR A 116 28.08 1.10 0.92
N ILE A 117 27.21 1.15 1.89
CA ILE A 117 26.01 0.32 1.99
C ILE A 117 24.80 1.20 1.67
N ASP A 118 24.20 0.96 0.51
CA ASP A 118 23.02 1.68 0.05
C ASP A 118 21.75 1.02 0.59
N LEU A 119 21.07 1.69 1.50
CA LEU A 119 19.86 1.16 2.18
C LEU A 119 18.62 1.12 1.27
N GLU A 120 18.65 1.78 0.12
CA GLU A 120 17.65 1.62 -0.94
C GLU A 120 17.60 0.17 -1.46
N ASP A 121 18.71 -0.55 -1.41
CA ASP A 121 18.80 -1.97 -1.80
C ASP A 121 18.15 -2.93 -0.80
N GLY A 122 17.86 -2.49 0.41
CA GLY A 122 17.27 -3.24 1.52
C GLY A 122 17.99 -3.00 2.83
N MET A 123 17.38 -3.46 3.93
CA MET A 123 17.93 -3.28 5.28
C MET A 123 18.82 -4.42 5.72
N VAL A 124 18.87 -5.52 4.97
CA VAL A 124 19.71 -6.69 5.25
C VAL A 124 20.73 -6.85 4.13
N HIS A 125 22.00 -6.75 4.47
CA HIS A 125 23.13 -6.91 3.53
C HIS A 125 23.95 -8.14 3.91
N TYR A 126 24.16 -9.06 2.95
CA TYR A 126 24.93 -10.27 3.14
C TYR A 126 26.14 -10.28 2.22
N TYR A 127 27.33 -10.25 2.82
CA TYR A 127 28.61 -10.36 2.13
C TYR A 127 29.09 -11.82 2.18
N THR A 128 29.13 -12.48 1.03
CA THR A 128 29.39 -13.91 0.94
C THR A 128 30.89 -14.27 0.95
N THR A 129 31.75 -13.29 0.70
CA THR A 129 33.20 -13.51 0.63
C THR A 129 33.87 -13.09 1.94
N LEU A 130 34.83 -13.92 2.40
CA LEU A 130 35.55 -13.70 3.64
C LEU A 130 36.32 -12.38 3.63
N SER A 131 36.11 -11.55 4.66
CA SER A 131 36.93 -10.34 4.86
C SER A 131 38.25 -10.66 5.49
N SER A 132 39.34 -10.21 4.89
CA SER A 132 40.74 -10.42 5.39
C SER A 132 41.28 -9.22 6.18
N THR A 133 40.52 -8.13 6.25
CA THR A 133 40.89 -6.89 6.94
C THR A 133 39.73 -6.33 7.74
N SER A 134 40.01 -5.53 8.76
CA SER A 134 39.02 -4.73 9.44
C SER A 134 38.43 -3.68 8.47
N PHE A 135 37.19 -3.27 8.70
CA PHE A 135 36.41 -2.46 7.76
C PHE A 135 35.61 -1.36 8.47
N VAL A 136 35.16 -0.39 7.68
CA VAL A 136 34.32 0.72 8.12
C VAL A 136 33.05 0.73 7.26
N PRO A 137 31.95 0.18 7.74
CA PRO A 137 30.67 0.26 7.02
C PRO A 137 30.23 1.73 6.92
N LYS A 138 29.90 2.17 5.71
CA LYS A 138 29.40 3.50 5.43
C LYS A 138 27.94 3.40 4.97
N LEU A 139 27.04 3.70 5.87
CA LEU A 139 25.60 3.66 5.59
C LEU A 139 25.16 4.96 4.91
N ARG A 140 24.35 4.84 3.86
CA ARG A 140 23.66 5.96 3.23
C ARG A 140 22.36 5.48 2.60
N PHE A 141 21.45 6.38 2.23
CA PHE A 141 20.25 5.96 1.52
C PHE A 141 20.63 5.41 0.11
N ASN A 142 21.30 6.22 -0.73
CA ASN A 142 21.87 5.81 -2.02
C ASN A 142 23.00 6.77 -2.45
N SER A 143 23.51 6.60 -3.68
CA SER A 143 24.63 7.40 -4.19
C SER A 143 24.35 8.90 -4.35
N THR A 144 23.09 9.32 -4.40
CA THR A 144 22.67 10.71 -4.62
C THR A 144 21.89 11.33 -3.45
N THR A 145 21.46 10.50 -2.51
CA THR A 145 20.58 10.90 -1.42
C THR A 145 21.17 10.44 -0.09
N THR A 146 21.30 11.33 0.85
CA THR A 146 21.79 11.03 2.20
C THR A 146 20.71 10.33 3.02
N LEU A 147 21.13 9.54 3.99
CA LEU A 147 20.21 8.92 4.95
C LEU A 147 19.57 9.99 5.85
N ASP A 148 20.32 10.99 6.25
CA ASP A 148 19.85 12.13 7.05
C ASP A 148 18.65 12.84 6.38
N SER A 149 18.67 12.99 5.05
CA SER A 149 17.55 13.61 4.31
C SER A 149 16.28 12.75 4.26
N LYS A 150 16.36 11.48 4.61
CA LYS A 150 15.25 10.51 4.61
C LYS A 150 14.65 10.26 5.98
N MET A 151 15.32 10.75 7.02
CA MET A 151 14.91 10.52 8.41
C MET A 151 14.60 11.83 9.10
N SER A 152 13.64 11.81 9.98
CA SER A 152 13.28 12.91 10.87
C SER A 152 13.79 12.66 12.28
N VAL A 153 13.94 13.72 13.06
CA VAL A 153 14.32 13.59 14.47
C VAL A 153 13.34 12.68 15.22
N GLY A 154 13.87 11.67 15.90
CA GLY A 154 13.09 10.68 16.64
C GLY A 154 12.79 9.40 15.85
N GLU A 155 13.15 9.32 14.58
CA GLU A 155 13.06 8.08 13.81
C GLU A 155 14.29 7.21 13.99
N THR A 156 14.11 5.90 13.91
CA THR A 156 15.18 4.90 13.98
C THR A 156 15.01 3.88 12.88
N ILE A 157 16.13 3.31 12.44
CA ILE A 157 16.17 2.19 11.50
C ILE A 157 17.00 1.07 12.09
N THR A 158 16.75 -0.16 11.64
CA THR A 158 17.57 -1.33 11.96
C THR A 158 18.20 -1.84 10.68
N VAL A 159 19.53 -1.92 10.66
CA VAL A 159 20.29 -2.48 9.53
C VAL A 159 21.03 -3.73 9.99
N THR A 160 20.90 -4.81 9.22
CA THR A 160 21.60 -6.05 9.48
C THR A 160 22.70 -6.26 8.46
N ILE A 161 23.95 -6.37 8.92
CA ILE A 161 25.10 -6.69 8.09
C ILE A 161 25.58 -8.07 8.46
N ILE A 162 25.48 -9.02 7.52
CA ILE A 162 25.96 -10.39 7.67
C ILE A 162 27.23 -10.50 6.83
N HIS A 163 28.32 -10.91 7.44
CA HIS A 163 29.58 -11.08 6.71
C HIS A 163 30.37 -12.29 7.25
N ALA A 164 31.11 -12.92 6.36
CA ALA A 164 32.11 -13.91 6.75
C ALA A 164 33.41 -13.19 7.13
N THR A 165 34.03 -13.60 8.23
CA THR A 165 35.28 -12.98 8.70
C THR A 165 36.18 -14.02 9.34
N ALA A 166 37.49 -13.81 9.23
CA ALA A 166 38.54 -14.57 9.90
C ALA A 166 39.14 -13.77 11.08
N GLY A 167 38.29 -13.22 11.94
CA GLY A 167 38.72 -12.43 13.08
C GLY A 167 38.72 -10.92 12.86
N ASN A 168 38.19 -10.44 11.74
CA ASN A 168 38.09 -9.02 11.44
C ASN A 168 36.73 -8.49 11.88
N TYR A 169 36.64 -7.23 12.25
CA TYR A 169 35.46 -6.57 12.77
C TYR A 169 35.40 -5.11 12.28
N PRO A 170 34.22 -4.47 12.33
CA PRO A 170 34.12 -3.06 12.04
C PRO A 170 34.90 -2.25 13.09
N THR A 171 35.72 -1.31 12.63
CA THR A 171 36.55 -0.43 13.49
C THR A 171 35.93 0.95 13.66
N ASP A 172 34.96 1.29 12.86
CA ASP A 172 34.20 2.53 12.89
C ASP A 172 32.90 2.31 12.10
N PHE A 173 31.88 3.10 12.37
CA PHE A 173 30.67 3.20 11.55
C PHE A 173 30.50 4.62 11.06
N GLN A 174 30.12 4.78 9.82
CA GLN A 174 29.85 6.07 9.23
C GLN A 174 28.43 6.12 8.68
N ILE A 175 27.79 7.27 8.87
CA ILE A 175 26.53 7.62 8.22
C ILE A 175 26.81 8.81 7.31
N ASP A 176 26.44 8.69 6.03
CA ASP A 176 26.68 9.70 4.99
C ASP A 176 28.15 10.20 4.96
N GLY A 177 29.11 9.31 5.26
CA GLY A 177 30.53 9.59 5.27
C GLY A 177 31.06 10.25 6.55
N VAL A 178 30.23 10.41 7.57
CA VAL A 178 30.61 10.98 8.88
C VAL A 178 30.65 9.87 9.92
N SER A 179 31.76 9.77 10.67
CA SER A 179 31.88 8.85 11.81
C SER A 179 30.90 9.23 12.91
N ILE A 180 30.26 8.22 13.48
CA ILE A 180 29.26 8.38 14.55
C ILE A 180 29.80 7.86 15.89
N ALA A 181 29.22 8.32 16.97
CA ALA A 181 29.46 7.77 18.30
C ALA A 181 28.77 6.41 18.41
N GLU A 182 29.55 5.37 18.65
CA GLU A 182 29.09 4.00 18.73
C GLU A 182 28.75 3.61 20.17
N ASN A 183 27.66 2.87 20.33
CA ASN A 183 27.28 2.23 21.59
C ASN A 183 27.16 0.73 21.36
N TRP A 184 28.01 -0.05 22.01
CA TRP A 184 28.07 -1.47 21.85
C TRP A 184 27.19 -2.21 22.87
N VAL A 185 26.50 -3.25 22.42
CA VAL A 185 25.82 -4.17 23.33
C VAL A 185 26.87 -4.87 24.19
N GLY A 186 26.76 -4.75 25.51
CA GLY A 186 27.79 -5.22 26.44
C GLY A 186 28.81 -4.13 26.86
N GLY A 187 28.70 -2.92 26.31
CA GLY A 187 29.46 -1.73 26.77
C GLY A 187 30.89 -1.60 26.26
N SER A 188 31.35 -2.51 25.41
CA SER A 188 32.72 -2.46 24.84
C SER A 188 32.70 -2.83 23.35
N ALA A 189 33.53 -2.14 22.57
CA ALA A 189 33.78 -2.52 21.18
C ALA A 189 34.36 -3.93 21.08
N PRO A 190 34.08 -4.68 20.02
CA PRO A 190 34.67 -5.97 19.80
C PRO A 190 36.19 -5.85 19.65
N THR A 191 36.96 -6.69 20.34
CA THR A 191 38.42 -6.65 20.35
C THR A 191 39.09 -7.75 19.52
N GLY A 192 38.31 -8.50 18.77
CA GLY A 192 38.76 -9.58 17.90
C GLY A 192 37.61 -10.51 17.55
N GLY A 193 37.64 -11.08 16.36
CA GLY A 193 36.64 -12.02 15.93
C GLY A 193 36.78 -13.33 16.71
N GLY A 194 35.87 -13.54 17.62
CA GLY A 194 35.60 -14.87 18.10
C GLY A 194 34.96 -15.67 16.97
N SER A 195 35.54 -16.79 16.57
CA SER A 195 34.83 -17.80 15.81
C SER A 195 33.74 -18.39 16.70
N SER A 196 32.50 -18.08 16.43
CA SER A 196 31.37 -18.82 16.99
C SER A 196 30.99 -19.94 16.05
#